data_e73d89c64fa7a2b4566a76d66bfa313b
#
_entry.id   e73d89c64fa7a2b4566a76d66bfa313b
#
_cell.length_a   1.000
_cell.length_b   1.000
_cell.length_c   1.000
_cell.angle_alpha   90.00
_cell.angle_beta   90.00
_cell.angle_gamma   90.00
#
_symmetry.space_group_name_H-M   'P 1'
#
loop_
_entity.id
_entity.type
_entity.pdbx_description
1 polymer ?
#
loop_
_entity_poly.entity_id
_entity_poly.type
_entity_poly.pdbx_seq_one_letter_code
_entity_poly.pdbx_strand_id
1 'polypeptide(L)'
;MRIADSGDFIVDLARAGNRTKLNSKQIIIATPSSVASALVAPVSKELATLLDEIPYPPLSIVYLAYEKSAIKTPLDGFGFLVAPAEGLNILGCVWNSSLFDGRAPQGTALLTVFVGGARNPQAARLTDAELVSVAHSELQQALGIASEPQLIAITRYDRAIPQYNLGHAARVQKVESLLKEIPGLNLIGNYLHGVSTGDVIKEAERVAKEVAGLISSRP
;
A
#
# COMPACT_ATOMS: atom_id res chain seq x y z
N MET A 1 9.26 13.36 16.79
CA MET A 1 8.45 14.61 16.69
C MET A 1 7.88 14.92 18.06
N ARG A 2 7.77 16.20 18.45
CA ARG A 2 7.14 16.67 19.70
C ARG A 2 6.58 18.09 19.47
N ILE A 3 5.74 18.56 20.39
CA ILE A 3 5.21 19.93 20.38
C ILE A 3 6.04 20.76 21.37
N ALA A 4 6.45 21.96 20.97
CA ALA A 4 7.11 22.96 21.82
C ALA A 4 6.07 23.74 22.67
N ASP A 5 6.52 24.49 23.67
CA ASP A 5 5.67 25.33 24.50
C ASP A 5 4.95 26.43 23.67
N SER A 6 5.53 26.83 22.53
CA SER A 6 4.91 27.73 21.56
C SER A 6 3.73 27.11 20.77
N GLY A 7 3.52 25.80 20.88
CA GLY A 7 2.58 25.06 20.05
C GLY A 7 3.13 24.59 18.70
N ASP A 8 4.35 24.99 18.36
CA ASP A 8 5.00 24.55 17.12
C ASP A 8 5.53 23.11 17.23
N PHE A 9 5.58 22.40 16.10
CA PHE A 9 6.18 21.08 16.05
C PHE A 9 7.70 21.17 15.94
N ILE A 10 8.39 20.32 16.69
CA ILE A 10 9.83 20.08 16.57
C ILE A 10 10.03 18.69 15.98
N VAL A 11 10.67 18.62 14.81
CA VAL A 11 10.98 17.38 14.12
C VAL A 11 12.48 17.15 14.15
N ASP A 12 12.90 16.04 14.73
CA ASP A 12 14.29 15.60 14.72
C ASP A 12 14.54 14.77 13.45
N LEU A 13 15.46 15.22 12.61
CA LEU A 13 15.91 14.56 11.39
C LEU A 13 17.27 13.94 11.60
N ALA A 14 17.45 12.71 11.12
CA ALA A 14 18.74 12.04 11.06
C ALA A 14 19.06 11.66 9.61
N ARG A 15 20.20 12.13 9.09
CA ARG A 15 20.68 11.79 7.75
C ARG A 15 22.21 11.64 7.77
N ALA A 16 22.71 10.46 7.38
CA ALA A 16 24.14 10.18 7.28
C ALA A 16 24.95 10.59 8.54
N GLY A 17 24.42 10.28 9.73
CA GLY A 17 25.06 10.62 11.01
C GLY A 17 24.81 12.06 11.52
N ASN A 18 24.33 12.94 10.69
CA ASN A 18 23.97 14.31 11.07
C ASN A 18 22.55 14.36 11.64
N ARG A 19 22.37 15.14 12.72
CA ARG A 19 21.04 15.41 13.30
C ARG A 19 20.72 16.89 13.13
N THR A 20 19.53 17.17 12.63
CA THR A 20 18.99 18.52 12.45
C THR A 20 17.62 18.61 13.08
N LYS A 21 17.29 19.73 13.68
CA LYS A 21 15.94 20.02 14.18
C LYS A 21 15.26 21.01 13.26
N LEU A 22 14.02 20.69 12.89
CA LEU A 22 13.15 21.61 12.17
C LEU A 22 11.99 22.01 13.06
N ASN A 23 11.67 23.31 13.06
CA ASN A 23 10.47 23.85 13.68
C ASN A 23 9.44 24.11 12.58
N SER A 24 8.19 23.72 12.81
CA SER A 24 7.11 23.91 11.85
C SER A 24 5.78 24.12 12.55
N LYS A 25 4.95 25.01 12.03
CA LYS A 25 3.56 25.21 12.49
C LYS A 25 2.58 24.21 11.89
N GLN A 26 2.96 23.58 10.78
CA GLN A 26 2.15 22.61 10.07
C GLN A 26 2.99 21.38 9.73
N ILE A 27 2.46 20.22 9.96
CA ILE A 27 3.06 18.94 9.55
C ILE A 27 2.01 18.11 8.80
N ILE A 28 2.44 17.53 7.69
CA ILE A 28 1.69 16.52 6.95
C ILE A 28 2.49 15.21 7.04
N ILE A 29 1.94 14.20 7.69
CA ILE A 29 2.53 12.85 7.75
C ILE A 29 1.87 12.02 6.64
N ALA A 30 2.68 11.64 5.64
CA ALA A 30 2.27 10.88 4.46
C ALA A 30 2.92 9.48 4.41
N THR A 31 3.14 8.88 5.57
CA THR A 31 3.77 7.56 5.72
C THR A 31 2.71 6.48 5.98
N PRO A 32 3.03 5.19 5.86
CA PRO A 32 2.14 4.12 6.33
C PRO A 32 1.72 4.31 7.80
N SER A 33 0.56 3.79 8.20
CA SER A 33 -0.03 4.05 9.52
C SER A 33 0.90 3.69 10.68
N SER A 34 1.66 2.61 10.57
CA SER A 34 2.61 2.18 11.62
C SER A 34 3.78 3.14 11.81
N VAL A 35 4.25 3.76 10.71
CA VAL A 35 5.29 4.80 10.80
C VAL A 35 4.67 6.09 11.34
N ALA A 36 3.47 6.45 10.89
CA ALA A 36 2.72 7.58 11.43
C ALA A 36 2.48 7.41 12.94
N SER A 37 2.07 6.21 13.39
CA SER A 37 1.92 5.85 14.81
C SER A 37 3.19 6.18 15.62
N ALA A 38 4.35 5.69 15.17
CA ALA A 38 5.61 5.95 15.85
C ALA A 38 5.96 7.45 15.89
N LEU A 39 5.64 8.20 14.85
CA LEU A 39 5.91 9.65 14.77
C LEU A 39 4.99 10.45 15.70
N VAL A 40 3.73 10.07 15.85
CA VAL A 40 2.75 10.79 16.69
C VAL A 40 2.73 10.34 18.14
N ALA A 41 3.30 9.20 18.48
CA ALA A 41 3.28 8.64 19.84
C ALA A 41 3.76 9.62 20.93
N PRO A 42 4.81 10.45 20.74
CA PRO A 42 5.20 11.47 21.73
C PRO A 42 4.22 12.63 21.87
N VAL A 43 3.28 12.79 20.92
CA VAL A 43 2.28 13.87 20.89
C VAL A 43 0.92 13.39 21.41
N SER A 44 0.50 12.21 20.95
CA SER A 44 -0.76 11.58 21.36
C SER A 44 -0.63 10.05 21.34
N LYS A 45 -0.64 9.44 22.51
CA LYS A 45 -0.60 7.97 22.63
C LYS A 45 -1.87 7.32 22.08
N GLU A 46 -3.04 7.95 22.28
CA GLU A 46 -4.31 7.44 21.80
C GLU A 46 -4.33 7.40 20.28
N LEU A 47 -3.91 8.50 19.61
CA LEU A 47 -3.80 8.57 18.16
C LEU A 47 -2.82 7.50 17.62
N ALA A 48 -1.67 7.32 18.28
CA ALA A 48 -0.69 6.31 17.91
C ALA A 48 -1.28 4.90 17.98
N THR A 49 -2.00 4.56 19.04
CA THR A 49 -2.67 3.26 19.20
C THR A 49 -3.65 2.99 18.08
N LEU A 50 -4.54 3.96 17.77
CA LEU A 50 -5.53 3.81 16.69
C LEU A 50 -4.89 3.57 15.31
N LEU A 51 -3.75 4.22 15.04
CA LEU A 51 -3.00 4.04 13.80
C LEU A 51 -2.30 2.69 13.74
N ASP A 52 -1.76 2.20 14.86
CA ASP A 52 -1.05 0.90 14.92
C ASP A 52 -2.01 -0.29 14.83
N GLU A 53 -3.27 -0.11 15.26
CA GLU A 53 -4.33 -1.11 15.13
C GLU A 53 -4.79 -1.36 13.69
N ILE A 54 -4.37 -0.55 12.71
CA ILE A 54 -4.72 -0.77 11.30
C ILE A 54 -3.85 -1.91 10.76
N PRO A 55 -4.43 -3.06 10.41
CA PRO A 55 -3.66 -4.21 9.98
C PRO A 55 -3.16 -4.07 8.54
N TYR A 56 -1.95 -4.55 8.31
CA TYR A 56 -1.33 -4.66 6.98
C TYR A 56 -0.88 -6.10 6.77
N PRO A 57 -1.69 -6.94 6.15
CA PRO A 57 -1.31 -8.31 5.87
C PRO A 57 -0.08 -8.39 4.96
N PRO A 58 0.76 -9.41 5.11
CA PRO A 58 1.88 -9.64 4.21
C PRO A 58 1.38 -10.07 2.82
N LEU A 59 2.15 -9.70 1.80
CA LEU A 59 1.88 -10.02 0.41
C LEU A 59 3.18 -10.28 -0.33
N SER A 60 3.22 -11.34 -1.12
CA SER A 60 4.25 -11.57 -2.13
C SER A 60 3.68 -11.34 -3.51
N ILE A 61 4.44 -10.64 -4.34
CA ILE A 61 4.13 -10.40 -5.74
C ILE A 61 5.10 -11.22 -6.57
N VAL A 62 4.56 -12.07 -7.45
CA VAL A 62 5.32 -12.87 -8.40
C VAL A 62 5.07 -12.31 -9.80
N TYR A 63 6.11 -11.88 -10.46
CA TYR A 63 6.08 -11.43 -11.86
C TYR A 63 6.52 -12.59 -12.74
N LEU A 64 5.67 -12.96 -13.69
CA LEU A 64 5.93 -14.02 -14.64
C LEU A 64 5.72 -13.50 -16.06
N ALA A 65 6.67 -13.78 -16.96
CA ALA A 65 6.54 -13.43 -18.37
C ALA A 65 6.46 -14.71 -19.22
N TYR A 66 5.57 -14.70 -20.21
CA TYR A 66 5.33 -15.81 -21.12
C TYR A 66 5.26 -15.31 -22.57
N GLU A 67 5.48 -16.18 -23.53
CA GLU A 67 5.05 -15.92 -24.90
C GLU A 67 3.52 -15.85 -24.98
N LYS A 68 2.98 -14.82 -25.61
CA LYS A 68 1.53 -14.66 -25.76
C LYS A 68 0.87 -15.86 -26.43
N SER A 69 1.56 -16.48 -27.38
CA SER A 69 1.11 -17.68 -28.10
C SER A 69 0.95 -18.92 -27.22
N ALA A 70 1.60 -18.96 -26.05
CA ALA A 70 1.50 -20.03 -25.09
C ALA A 70 0.29 -19.90 -24.14
N ILE A 71 -0.47 -18.80 -24.22
CA ILE A 71 -1.62 -18.51 -23.36
C ILE A 71 -2.90 -18.67 -24.17
N LYS A 72 -3.81 -19.56 -23.72
CA LYS A 72 -5.07 -19.80 -24.42
C LYS A 72 -6.10 -18.69 -24.22
N THR A 73 -6.18 -18.17 -22.99
CA THR A 73 -7.13 -17.10 -22.64
C THR A 73 -6.70 -15.80 -23.29
N PRO A 74 -7.56 -15.09 -24.02
CA PRO A 74 -7.28 -13.75 -24.49
C PRO A 74 -6.99 -12.81 -23.32
N LEU A 75 -5.87 -12.11 -23.38
CA LEU A 75 -5.52 -11.12 -22.36
C LEU A 75 -6.04 -9.73 -22.77
N ASP A 76 -7.35 -9.60 -22.99
CA ASP A 76 -8.04 -8.40 -23.49
C ASP A 76 -8.67 -7.54 -22.40
N GLY A 77 -8.27 -7.77 -21.14
CA GLY A 77 -8.80 -7.07 -19.98
C GLY A 77 -7.73 -6.63 -18.98
N PHE A 78 -8.17 -6.37 -17.76
CA PHE A 78 -7.32 -5.91 -16.67
C PHE A 78 -6.55 -7.06 -16.00
N GLY A 79 -7.19 -8.20 -15.88
CA GLY A 79 -6.78 -9.35 -15.10
C GLY A 79 -7.98 -10.02 -14.44
N PHE A 80 -7.72 -10.77 -13.37
CA PHE A 80 -8.78 -11.41 -12.60
C PHE A 80 -8.49 -11.41 -11.10
N LEU A 81 -9.54 -11.48 -10.30
CA LEU A 81 -9.51 -11.78 -8.88
C LEU A 81 -10.04 -13.19 -8.63
N VAL A 82 -9.45 -13.88 -7.68
CA VAL A 82 -9.86 -15.22 -7.29
C VAL A 82 -10.93 -15.15 -6.20
N ALA A 83 -12.10 -15.70 -6.46
CA ALA A 83 -13.14 -15.85 -5.43
C ALA A 83 -12.69 -16.84 -4.35
N PRO A 84 -13.03 -16.62 -3.06
CA PRO A 84 -12.64 -17.53 -1.99
C PRO A 84 -13.06 -19.00 -2.19
N ALA A 85 -14.17 -19.21 -2.90
CA ALA A 85 -14.71 -20.55 -3.17
C ALA A 85 -13.89 -21.37 -4.19
N GLU A 86 -13.00 -20.73 -4.97
CA GLU A 86 -12.19 -21.41 -5.99
C GLU A 86 -11.04 -22.23 -5.39
N GLY A 87 -10.69 -22.01 -4.10
CA GLY A 87 -9.67 -22.79 -3.41
C GLY A 87 -8.23 -22.55 -3.88
N LEU A 88 -7.99 -21.52 -4.71
CA LEU A 88 -6.66 -21.13 -5.14
C LEU A 88 -5.93 -20.32 -4.08
N ASN A 89 -4.60 -20.41 -4.06
CA ASN A 89 -3.73 -19.67 -3.14
C ASN A 89 -3.41 -18.25 -3.61
N ILE A 90 -3.46 -17.99 -4.92
CA ILE A 90 -3.30 -16.64 -5.44
C ILE A 90 -4.56 -15.80 -5.16
N LEU A 91 -4.38 -14.51 -4.97
CA LEU A 91 -5.50 -13.56 -4.80
C LEU A 91 -6.05 -13.08 -6.14
N GLY A 92 -5.23 -13.14 -7.17
CA GLY A 92 -5.55 -12.69 -8.51
C GLY A 92 -4.29 -12.42 -9.32
N CYS A 93 -4.52 -11.97 -10.55
CA CYS A 93 -3.47 -11.67 -11.51
C CYS A 93 -3.82 -10.41 -12.30
N VAL A 94 -2.86 -9.51 -12.47
CA VAL A 94 -2.95 -8.34 -13.34
C VAL A 94 -2.14 -8.57 -14.62
N TRP A 95 -2.71 -8.22 -15.76
CA TRP A 95 -2.11 -8.39 -17.09
C TRP A 95 -1.41 -7.11 -17.53
N ASN A 96 -0.21 -6.86 -16.95
CA ASN A 96 0.50 -5.59 -17.08
C ASN A 96 0.76 -5.16 -18.53
N SER A 97 1.14 -6.11 -19.40
CA SER A 97 1.41 -5.84 -20.81
C SER A 97 0.17 -5.57 -21.66
N SER A 98 -1.03 -5.87 -21.13
CA SER A 98 -2.30 -5.53 -21.77
C SER A 98 -2.81 -4.15 -21.33
N LEU A 99 -2.46 -3.74 -20.12
CA LEU A 99 -2.88 -2.47 -19.54
C LEU A 99 -2.00 -1.29 -19.94
N PHE A 100 -0.71 -1.53 -20.11
CA PHE A 100 0.27 -0.46 -20.30
C PHE A 100 1.25 -0.84 -21.40
N ASP A 101 1.39 0.05 -22.38
CA ASP A 101 2.38 -0.10 -23.44
C ASP A 101 3.80 -0.10 -22.89
N GLY A 102 4.68 -0.85 -23.53
CA GLY A 102 6.11 -0.91 -23.18
C GLY A 102 6.44 -1.70 -21.90
N ARG A 103 5.48 -2.43 -21.31
CA ARG A 103 5.71 -3.24 -20.10
C ARG A 103 6.34 -4.61 -20.39
N ALA A 104 6.30 -5.07 -21.64
CA ALA A 104 6.95 -6.29 -22.09
C ALA A 104 7.37 -6.15 -23.54
N PRO A 105 8.37 -6.94 -24.02
CA PRO A 105 8.68 -7.02 -25.43
C PRO A 105 7.47 -7.46 -26.29
N GLN A 106 7.48 -7.13 -27.56
CA GLN A 106 6.44 -7.57 -28.48
C GLN A 106 6.33 -9.11 -28.48
N GLY A 107 5.12 -9.63 -28.44
CA GLY A 107 4.87 -11.08 -28.36
C GLY A 107 4.97 -11.68 -26.96
N THR A 108 5.36 -10.91 -25.94
CA THR A 108 5.46 -11.34 -24.55
C THR A 108 4.29 -10.79 -23.71
N ALA A 109 3.78 -11.61 -22.81
CA ALA A 109 2.82 -11.22 -21.78
C ALA A 109 3.53 -11.14 -20.42
N LEU A 110 3.42 -10.00 -19.74
CA LEU A 110 3.88 -9.83 -18.36
C LEU A 110 2.67 -9.90 -17.44
N LEU A 111 2.69 -10.83 -16.51
CA LEU A 111 1.66 -11.11 -15.54
C LEU A 111 2.16 -10.81 -14.13
N THR A 112 1.35 -10.12 -13.32
CA THR A 112 1.62 -9.85 -11.90
C THR A 112 0.66 -10.65 -11.04
N VAL A 113 1.18 -11.60 -10.28
CA VAL A 113 0.41 -12.53 -9.43
C VAL A 113 0.56 -12.12 -7.97
N PHE A 114 -0.54 -12.07 -7.24
CA PHE A 114 -0.58 -11.69 -5.83
C PHE A 114 -0.82 -12.92 -4.97
N VAL A 115 0.09 -13.19 -4.01
CA VAL A 115 0.04 -14.36 -3.12
C VAL A 115 0.10 -13.90 -1.66
N GLY A 116 -0.83 -14.37 -0.81
CA GLY A 116 -0.88 -14.01 0.60
C GLY A 116 -2.09 -13.17 0.99
N GLY A 117 -1.86 -11.97 1.52
CA GLY A 117 -2.93 -11.07 1.98
C GLY A 117 -3.69 -11.58 3.20
N ALA A 118 -4.82 -10.95 3.51
CA ALA A 118 -5.59 -11.24 4.73
C ALA A 118 -6.18 -12.65 4.77
N ARG A 119 -6.46 -13.27 3.61
CA ARG A 119 -7.05 -14.62 3.53
C ARG A 119 -6.05 -15.72 3.86
N ASN A 120 -4.81 -15.58 3.42
CA ASN A 120 -3.75 -16.57 3.64
C ASN A 120 -2.37 -15.89 3.84
N PRO A 121 -2.15 -15.22 4.98
CA PRO A 121 -0.90 -14.48 5.21
C PRO A 121 0.34 -15.37 5.19
N GLN A 122 0.20 -16.66 5.47
CA GLN A 122 1.32 -17.61 5.45
C GLN A 122 1.81 -17.89 4.04
N ALA A 123 0.92 -17.89 3.03
CA ALA A 123 1.31 -18.07 1.64
C ALA A 123 2.30 -16.99 1.15
N ALA A 124 2.23 -15.76 1.68
CA ALA A 124 3.21 -14.72 1.36
C ALA A 124 4.63 -15.03 1.84
N ARG A 125 4.80 -16.00 2.75
CA ARG A 125 6.08 -16.36 3.37
C ARG A 125 6.70 -17.64 2.80
N LEU A 126 6.08 -18.21 1.79
CA LEU A 126 6.63 -19.35 1.04
C LEU A 126 8.01 -19.00 0.46
N THR A 127 8.85 -20.00 0.23
CA THR A 127 10.12 -19.81 -0.47
C THR A 127 9.92 -19.30 -1.89
N ASP A 128 10.96 -18.79 -2.53
CA ASP A 128 10.86 -18.31 -3.92
C ASP A 128 10.38 -19.42 -4.86
N ALA A 129 10.92 -20.63 -4.70
CA ALA A 129 10.53 -21.77 -5.52
C ALA A 129 9.06 -22.16 -5.34
N GLU A 130 8.58 -22.17 -4.10
CA GLU A 130 7.17 -22.45 -3.79
C GLU A 130 6.23 -21.37 -4.32
N LEU A 131 6.59 -20.07 -4.18
CA LEU A 131 5.82 -18.96 -4.72
C LEU A 131 5.68 -19.05 -6.24
N VAL A 132 6.79 -19.35 -6.93
CA VAL A 132 6.79 -19.52 -8.39
C VAL A 132 5.93 -20.72 -8.78
N SER A 133 6.11 -21.84 -8.09
CA SER A 133 5.34 -23.07 -8.34
C SER A 133 3.84 -22.84 -8.19
N VAL A 134 3.41 -22.23 -7.10
CA VAL A 134 1.99 -21.88 -6.84
C VAL A 134 1.47 -20.93 -7.92
N ALA A 135 2.18 -19.81 -8.16
CA ALA A 135 1.75 -18.81 -9.11
C ALA A 135 1.65 -19.39 -10.53
N HIS A 136 2.65 -20.16 -10.96
CA HIS A 136 2.67 -20.75 -12.29
C HIS A 136 1.58 -21.82 -12.48
N SER A 137 1.46 -22.78 -11.56
CA SER A 137 0.45 -23.85 -11.67
C SER A 137 -0.98 -23.31 -11.67
N GLU A 138 -1.27 -22.32 -10.84
CA GLU A 138 -2.61 -21.73 -10.78
C GLU A 138 -2.92 -20.84 -11.99
N LEU A 139 -1.90 -20.16 -12.56
CA LEU A 139 -2.05 -19.48 -13.85
C LEU A 139 -2.22 -20.46 -15.03
N GLN A 140 -1.55 -21.62 -15.02
CA GLN A 140 -1.78 -22.66 -16.01
C GLN A 140 -3.24 -23.10 -15.98
N GLN A 141 -3.80 -23.30 -14.80
CA GLN A 141 -5.20 -23.68 -14.62
C GLN A 141 -6.16 -22.56 -15.09
N ALA A 142 -5.91 -21.31 -14.69
CA ALA A 142 -6.82 -20.20 -14.95
C ALA A 142 -6.76 -19.68 -16.39
N LEU A 143 -5.57 -19.65 -16.99
CA LEU A 143 -5.34 -19.02 -18.30
C LEU A 143 -4.98 -20.01 -19.42
N GLY A 144 -4.81 -21.30 -19.09
CA GLY A 144 -4.41 -22.32 -20.05
C GLY A 144 -3.00 -22.10 -20.61
N ILE A 145 -2.06 -21.76 -19.75
CA ILE A 145 -0.65 -21.53 -20.14
C ILE A 145 0.03 -22.87 -20.41
N ALA A 146 0.69 -22.99 -21.56
CA ALA A 146 1.32 -24.23 -22.02
C ALA A 146 2.84 -24.26 -21.92
N SER A 147 3.49 -23.20 -21.42
CA SER A 147 4.95 -23.09 -21.34
C SER A 147 5.41 -22.67 -19.95
N GLU A 148 6.69 -22.87 -19.67
CA GLU A 148 7.36 -22.29 -18.51
C GLU A 148 7.55 -20.78 -18.68
N PRO A 149 7.64 -20.01 -17.58
CA PRO A 149 7.88 -18.58 -17.65
C PRO A 149 9.30 -18.27 -18.12
N GLN A 150 9.43 -17.29 -19.01
CA GLN A 150 10.72 -16.79 -19.53
C GLN A 150 11.43 -15.83 -18.57
N LEU A 151 10.66 -15.20 -17.68
CA LEU A 151 11.14 -14.29 -16.65
C LEU A 151 10.39 -14.56 -15.34
N ILE A 152 11.14 -14.54 -14.25
CA ILE A 152 10.64 -14.68 -12.90
C ILE A 152 11.25 -13.57 -12.05
N ALA A 153 10.41 -12.80 -11.34
CA ALA A 153 10.85 -11.87 -10.32
C ALA A 153 9.86 -11.88 -9.14
N ILE A 154 10.34 -11.68 -7.93
CA ILE A 154 9.53 -11.71 -6.71
C ILE A 154 9.81 -10.46 -5.90
N THR A 155 8.75 -9.87 -5.38
CA THR A 155 8.82 -8.80 -4.40
C THR A 155 7.97 -9.17 -3.18
N ARG A 156 8.53 -9.05 -1.97
CA ARG A 156 7.86 -9.35 -0.71
C ARG A 156 7.54 -8.08 0.05
N TYR A 157 6.36 -8.03 0.62
CA TYR A 157 5.91 -6.97 1.51
C TYR A 157 5.42 -7.59 2.81
N ASP A 158 6.15 -7.42 3.91
CA ASP A 158 5.73 -7.89 5.24
C ASP A 158 4.47 -7.15 5.72
N ARG A 159 4.32 -5.91 5.30
CA ARG A 159 3.17 -5.03 5.54
C ARG A 159 2.79 -4.39 4.21
N ALA A 160 1.80 -4.95 3.52
CA ALA A 160 1.47 -4.54 2.15
C ALA A 160 0.40 -3.44 2.10
N ILE A 161 -0.88 -3.81 2.11
CA ILE A 161 -2.01 -2.89 1.92
C ILE A 161 -2.83 -2.86 3.20
N PRO A 162 -3.24 -1.66 3.68
CA PRO A 162 -4.09 -1.57 4.87
C PRO A 162 -5.42 -2.30 4.65
N GLN A 163 -5.81 -3.10 5.63
CA GLN A 163 -7.04 -3.86 5.58
C GLN A 163 -8.15 -3.15 6.37
N TYR A 164 -9.22 -2.76 5.70
CA TYR A 164 -10.37 -2.10 6.30
C TYR A 164 -11.31 -3.14 6.92
N ASN A 165 -10.98 -3.58 8.12
CA ASN A 165 -11.81 -4.51 8.89
C ASN A 165 -13.06 -3.82 9.43
N LEU A 166 -14.01 -4.60 9.95
CA LEU A 166 -15.17 -4.09 10.67
C LEU A 166 -14.73 -3.11 11.76
N GLY A 167 -15.39 -1.94 11.84
CA GLY A 167 -15.03 -0.85 12.74
C GLY A 167 -14.01 0.14 12.19
N HIS A 168 -13.46 -0.07 10.99
CA HIS A 168 -12.47 0.85 10.40
C HIS A 168 -13.01 2.29 10.28
N ALA A 169 -14.24 2.48 9.81
CA ALA A 169 -14.85 3.82 9.70
C ALA A 169 -14.91 4.55 11.04
N ALA A 170 -15.31 3.84 12.12
CA ALA A 170 -15.34 4.42 13.47
C ALA A 170 -13.93 4.78 13.96
N ARG A 171 -12.92 3.96 13.64
CA ARG A 171 -11.50 4.25 13.92
C ARG A 171 -11.05 5.52 13.23
N VAL A 172 -11.34 5.68 11.93
CA VAL A 172 -10.99 6.88 11.15
C VAL A 172 -11.67 8.13 11.74
N GLN A 173 -12.97 8.07 12.08
CA GLN A 173 -13.67 9.17 12.75
C GLN A 173 -13.01 9.57 14.06
N LYS A 174 -12.56 8.59 14.86
CA LYS A 174 -11.85 8.89 16.12
C LYS A 174 -10.47 9.52 15.86
N VAL A 175 -9.73 9.05 14.86
CA VAL A 175 -8.46 9.65 14.41
C VAL A 175 -8.70 11.12 14.03
N GLU A 176 -9.71 11.41 13.21
CA GLU A 176 -10.05 12.79 12.80
C GLU A 176 -10.45 13.68 13.98
N SER A 177 -11.17 13.12 14.96
CA SER A 177 -11.51 13.85 16.18
C SER A 177 -10.27 14.27 16.96
N LEU A 178 -9.32 13.34 17.15
CA LEU A 178 -8.07 13.62 17.84
C LEU A 178 -7.16 14.60 17.07
N LEU A 179 -7.18 14.55 15.76
CA LEU A 179 -6.40 15.51 14.94
C LEU A 179 -6.91 16.95 15.12
N LYS A 180 -8.21 17.17 15.34
CA LYS A 180 -8.77 18.49 15.65
C LYS A 180 -8.25 19.06 16.98
N GLU A 181 -7.86 18.19 17.90
CA GLU A 181 -7.26 18.57 19.20
C GLU A 181 -5.77 18.90 19.07
N ILE A 182 -5.13 18.63 17.90
CA ILE A 182 -3.71 18.87 17.64
C ILE A 182 -3.59 19.78 16.40
N PRO A 183 -3.85 21.09 16.53
CA PRO A 183 -3.83 22.01 15.41
C PRO A 183 -2.50 22.00 14.66
N GLY A 184 -2.55 21.91 13.36
CA GLY A 184 -1.37 21.87 12.50
C GLY A 184 -0.82 20.47 12.20
N LEU A 185 -1.35 19.40 12.84
CA LEU A 185 -1.02 18.04 12.49
C LEU A 185 -2.02 17.49 11.47
N ASN A 186 -1.52 16.99 10.35
CA ASN A 186 -2.31 16.37 9.29
C ASN A 186 -1.77 14.99 8.97
N LEU A 187 -2.68 14.04 8.71
CA LEU A 187 -2.36 12.70 8.25
C LEU A 187 -2.96 12.49 6.86
N ILE A 188 -2.20 11.91 5.96
CA ILE A 188 -2.69 11.43 4.67
C ILE A 188 -2.13 10.03 4.40
N GLY A 189 -2.92 9.19 3.76
CA GLY A 189 -2.47 7.84 3.40
C GLY A 189 -3.61 6.93 3.02
N ASN A 190 -3.25 5.84 2.39
CA ASN A 190 -4.20 4.82 1.92
C ASN A 190 -4.93 4.06 3.05
N TYR A 191 -4.64 4.37 4.29
CA TYR A 191 -5.24 3.79 5.48
C TYR A 191 -6.40 4.61 6.07
N LEU A 192 -6.77 5.74 5.47
CA LEU A 192 -7.84 6.62 5.94
C LEU A 192 -9.10 6.50 5.07
N HIS A 193 -9.09 7.07 3.86
CA HIS A 193 -10.28 7.30 3.05
C HIS A 193 -10.28 6.59 1.69
N GLY A 194 -9.45 5.60 1.48
CA GLY A 194 -9.38 4.82 0.26
C GLY A 194 -8.00 4.27 0.01
N VAL A 195 -7.94 3.01 -0.46
CA VAL A 195 -6.67 2.29 -0.62
C VAL A 195 -5.99 2.56 -1.96
N SER A 196 -6.70 3.15 -2.93
CA SER A 196 -6.16 3.39 -4.27
C SER A 196 -5.21 4.59 -4.29
N THR A 197 -4.27 4.58 -5.23
CA THR A 197 -3.40 5.75 -5.48
C THR A 197 -4.22 7.00 -5.82
N GLY A 198 -5.33 6.84 -6.56
CA GLY A 198 -6.23 7.95 -6.90
C GLY A 198 -6.90 8.58 -5.68
N ASP A 199 -7.31 7.76 -4.71
CA ASP A 199 -7.90 8.26 -3.47
C ASP A 199 -6.89 9.04 -2.64
N VAL A 200 -5.66 8.51 -2.51
CA VAL A 200 -4.59 9.19 -1.78
C VAL A 200 -4.20 10.52 -2.43
N ILE A 201 -4.18 10.60 -3.78
CA ILE A 201 -3.91 11.85 -4.49
C ILE A 201 -5.00 12.89 -4.20
N LYS A 202 -6.28 12.51 -4.27
CA LYS A 202 -7.40 13.42 -3.94
C LYS A 202 -7.31 13.93 -2.50
N GLU A 203 -7.01 13.05 -1.56
CA GLU A 203 -6.85 13.42 -0.16
C GLU A 203 -5.64 14.35 0.05
N ALA A 204 -4.52 14.08 -0.59
CA ALA A 204 -3.34 14.93 -0.55
C ALA A 204 -3.63 16.34 -1.11
N GLU A 205 -4.37 16.43 -2.21
CA GLU A 205 -4.79 17.71 -2.79
C GLU A 205 -5.70 18.50 -1.84
N ARG A 206 -6.67 17.83 -1.20
CA ARG A 206 -7.55 18.45 -0.21
C ARG A 206 -6.77 19.04 0.97
N VAL A 207 -5.89 18.22 1.59
CA VAL A 207 -5.09 18.65 2.74
C VAL A 207 -4.12 19.76 2.35
N ALA A 208 -3.49 19.69 1.18
CA ALA A 208 -2.58 20.74 0.70
C ALA A 208 -3.30 22.09 0.56
N LYS A 209 -4.51 22.12 0.01
CA LYS A 209 -5.33 23.34 -0.11
C LYS A 209 -5.69 23.93 1.27
N GLU A 210 -6.09 23.09 2.21
CA GLU A 210 -6.41 23.49 3.58
C GLU A 210 -5.20 24.10 4.28
N VAL A 211 -4.05 23.44 4.23
CA VAL A 211 -2.80 23.93 4.85
C VAL A 211 -2.33 25.23 4.20
N ALA A 212 -2.38 25.34 2.87
CA ALA A 212 -2.02 26.57 2.16
C ALA A 212 -2.93 27.75 2.57
N GLY A 213 -4.24 27.52 2.69
CA GLY A 213 -5.19 28.53 3.17
C GLY A 213 -4.86 29.03 4.57
N LEU A 214 -4.49 28.12 5.48
CA LEU A 214 -4.09 28.48 6.86
C LEU A 214 -2.78 29.27 6.92
N ILE A 215 -1.84 29.02 6.00
CA ILE A 215 -0.58 29.78 5.92
C ILE A 215 -0.82 31.19 5.36
N SER A 216 -1.67 31.30 4.33
CA SER A 216 -1.94 32.58 3.65
C SER A 216 -2.84 33.52 4.45
N SER A 217 -3.64 33.02 5.39
CA SER A 217 -4.55 33.81 6.24
C SER A 217 -3.89 34.37 7.50
N ARG A 218 -2.61 34.14 7.71
CA ARG A 218 -1.87 34.70 8.86
C ARG A 218 -1.27 36.06 8.48
N PRO A 219 -1.51 37.11 9.30
CA PRO A 219 -0.94 38.44 9.08
C PRO A 219 0.58 38.46 9.20
#